data_288305986d77336500d6c6f8a63e632a
#
_entry.id   288305986d77336500d6c6f8a63e632a
#
_cell.length_a   1.000
_cell.length_b   1.000
_cell.length_c   1.000
_cell.angle_alpha   90.00
_cell.angle_beta   90.00
_cell.angle_gamma   90.00
#
_symmetry.space_group_name_H-M   'P 1'
#
loop_
_entity.id
_entity.type
_entity.pdbx_description
1 polymer ?
#
loop_
_entity_poly.entity_id
_entity_poly.type
_entity_poly.pdbx_seq_one_letter_code
_entity_poly.pdbx_strand_id
1 'polypeptide(L)'
;MKKFLLLLLTVGVLQGCTGGSQSSMEPQTPPATTQPETPSTQPETPTEAQPQTPAEKPPAAEEPDASEDVYANDIFRNVTVKKTGTDTFEVKGQAQVFEGTVSYVVEDGHNELTQGSIQTSAGAPEWGDFTHTVKVKKADPNTTLMLILFETSMKDGSRRMELIIPLPEK
;
A
#
# COMPACT_ATOMS: atom_id res chain seq x y z
N MET A 1 26.58 27.63 35.24
CA MET A 1 27.69 26.85 35.80
C MET A 1 27.94 25.68 34.88
N LYS A 2 29.09 25.72 34.30
CA LYS A 2 29.78 24.79 33.44
C LYS A 2 29.78 23.38 34.01
N LYS A 3 29.58 22.36 33.16
CA LYS A 3 30.39 21.14 33.20
C LYS A 3 30.33 20.46 31.83
N PHE A 4 31.38 20.67 31.08
CA PHE A 4 31.98 19.82 30.06
C PHE A 4 32.14 18.40 30.60
N LEU A 5 31.78 17.39 29.84
CA LEU A 5 32.48 16.13 29.92
C LEU A 5 32.68 15.56 28.52
N LEU A 6 33.88 15.63 28.14
CA LEU A 6 34.58 15.06 27.00
C LEU A 6 34.95 13.64 27.38
N LEU A 7 34.67 12.62 26.55
CA LEU A 7 35.44 11.37 26.55
C LEU A 7 35.09 10.58 25.29
N LEU A 8 36.00 10.51 24.43
CA LEU A 8 37.03 9.49 24.06
C LEU A 8 36.61 8.52 22.95
N LEU A 9 37.31 8.74 21.87
CA LEU A 9 37.66 7.88 20.75
C LEU A 9 37.97 6.45 21.20
N THR A 10 37.41 5.44 20.50
CA THR A 10 38.10 4.19 20.26
C THR A 10 37.98 3.78 18.79
N VAL A 11 39.10 3.91 18.12
CA VAL A 11 39.42 3.34 16.80
C VAL A 11 39.64 1.84 16.99
N GLY A 12 38.83 1.04 16.33
CA GLY A 12 39.03 -0.40 16.21
C GLY A 12 39.17 -0.80 14.74
N VAL A 13 40.39 -0.82 14.27
CA VAL A 13 40.78 -1.43 12.99
C VAL A 13 40.95 -2.91 13.24
N LEU A 14 40.23 -3.74 12.51
CA LEU A 14 40.54 -5.15 12.33
C LEU A 14 40.46 -5.49 10.84
N GLN A 15 41.66 -5.56 10.24
CA GLN A 15 41.95 -6.21 8.99
C GLN A 15 41.98 -7.73 9.21
N GLY A 16 41.48 -8.46 8.25
CA GLY A 16 41.60 -9.93 8.20
C GLY A 16 41.18 -10.40 6.80
N CYS A 17 42.02 -10.57 6.04
CA CYS A 17 42.69 -11.39 5.02
C CYS A 17 41.97 -12.70 4.69
N THR A 18 41.74 -12.88 3.38
CA THR A 18 42.31 -13.92 2.50
C THR A 18 41.74 -15.33 2.52
N GLY A 19 41.43 -15.79 1.31
CA GLY A 19 41.24 -17.18 0.93
C GLY A 19 40.05 -17.34 -0.01
N GLY A 20 40.12 -17.33 -1.28
CA GLY A 20 40.86 -18.07 -2.27
C GLY A 20 40.33 -19.51 -2.39
N SER A 21 39.39 -19.75 -3.35
CA SER A 21 39.37 -21.01 -4.10
C SER A 21 38.38 -20.89 -5.25
N GLN A 22 38.95 -20.83 -6.44
CA GLN A 22 38.30 -21.14 -7.70
C GLN A 22 37.93 -22.63 -7.73
N SER A 23 36.77 -22.98 -8.19
CA SER A 23 36.49 -24.25 -8.81
C SER A 23 35.57 -24.00 -10.00
N SER A 24 36.20 -24.01 -11.15
CA SER A 24 35.64 -24.32 -12.45
C SER A 24 35.00 -25.71 -12.42
N MET A 25 33.89 -25.87 -13.02
CA MET A 25 33.40 -27.00 -13.81
C MET A 25 32.02 -26.65 -14.31
N GLU A 26 31.93 -26.38 -15.53
CA GLU A 26 31.61 -27.12 -16.77
C GLU A 26 30.13 -27.35 -17.02
N PRO A 27 29.63 -27.00 -18.22
CA PRO A 27 28.20 -27.00 -18.56
C PRO A 27 27.77 -28.42 -18.97
N GLN A 28 26.69 -28.91 -18.39
CA GLN A 28 26.02 -30.10 -18.90
C GLN A 28 24.76 -29.73 -19.62
N THR A 29 24.76 -29.97 -20.91
CA THR A 29 23.68 -29.97 -21.88
C THR A 29 22.66 -31.08 -21.60
N PRO A 30 21.39 -30.90 -22.03
CA PRO A 30 20.29 -31.83 -21.73
C PRO A 30 20.21 -33.02 -22.68
N PRO A 31 19.51 -34.09 -22.35
CA PRO A 31 18.93 -34.96 -23.34
C PRO A 31 17.43 -34.65 -23.53
N ALA A 32 17.12 -34.40 -24.77
CA ALA A 32 15.78 -34.50 -25.32
C ALA A 32 15.37 -35.99 -25.44
N THR A 33 14.11 -36.25 -25.39
CA THR A 33 13.34 -37.36 -26.01
C THR A 33 12.16 -37.70 -25.10
N THR A 34 10.92 -37.77 -25.44
CA THR A 34 10.17 -38.17 -26.62
C THR A 34 8.71 -37.93 -26.24
N GLN A 35 7.96 -37.37 -27.17
CA GLN A 35 6.50 -37.41 -27.17
C GLN A 35 6.09 -38.78 -27.75
N PRO A 36 5.00 -39.38 -27.34
CA PRO A 36 4.02 -39.83 -28.30
C PRO A 36 2.60 -39.35 -28.02
N GLU A 37 1.98 -39.15 -29.11
CA GLU A 37 0.66 -38.77 -29.53
C GLU A 37 -0.54 -39.49 -28.87
N THR A 38 -1.60 -38.72 -28.84
CA THR A 38 -3.05 -38.94 -28.79
C THR A 38 -3.59 -40.36 -29.12
N PRO A 39 -4.83 -40.74 -28.67
CA PRO A 39 -6.05 -40.19 -29.28
C PRO A 39 -7.23 -39.93 -28.31
N SER A 40 -7.96 -38.89 -28.67
CA SER A 40 -9.39 -38.66 -28.69
C SER A 40 -10.30 -39.80 -28.21
N THR A 41 -11.17 -39.49 -27.26
CA THR A 41 -12.56 -39.95 -27.24
C THR A 41 -13.39 -39.08 -26.32
N GLN A 42 -14.27 -38.31 -26.89
CA GLN A 42 -15.42 -37.68 -26.26
C GLN A 42 -16.54 -38.72 -26.16
N PRO A 43 -17.28 -38.74 -25.08
CA PRO A 43 -18.74 -38.82 -25.22
C PRO A 43 -19.44 -37.70 -24.42
N GLU A 44 -20.51 -37.32 -25.02
CA GLU A 44 -21.44 -36.28 -24.68
C GLU A 44 -22.20 -36.50 -23.36
N THR A 45 -22.53 -35.40 -22.76
CA THR A 45 -23.64 -34.92 -21.92
C THR A 45 -24.62 -35.95 -21.29
N PRO A 46 -25.09 -35.70 -20.03
CA PRO A 46 -26.31 -34.91 -19.93
C PRO A 46 -26.27 -33.77 -18.92
N THR A 47 -26.88 -32.69 -19.32
CA THR A 47 -27.36 -31.56 -18.60
C THR A 47 -28.16 -31.95 -17.35
N GLU A 48 -27.67 -31.60 -16.17
CA GLU A 48 -28.48 -31.59 -14.95
C GLU A 48 -28.53 -30.15 -14.45
N ALA A 49 -29.74 -29.64 -14.41
CA ALA A 49 -30.08 -28.31 -14.03
C ALA A 49 -29.77 -28.10 -12.53
N GLN A 50 -28.80 -27.24 -12.24
CA GLN A 50 -28.55 -26.75 -10.90
C GLN A 50 -29.53 -25.60 -10.59
N PRO A 51 -30.20 -25.59 -9.41
CA PRO A 51 -31.07 -24.50 -9.00
C PRO A 51 -30.25 -23.22 -8.86
N GLN A 52 -30.63 -22.19 -9.56
CA GLN A 52 -30.10 -20.86 -9.40
C GLN A 52 -30.45 -20.35 -8.01
N THR A 53 -29.47 -20.25 -7.13
CA THR A 53 -29.55 -19.43 -5.93
C THR A 53 -29.71 -17.98 -6.36
N PRO A 54 -30.62 -17.21 -5.77
CA PRO A 54 -30.77 -15.80 -6.11
C PRO A 54 -29.44 -15.07 -5.87
N ALA A 55 -28.93 -14.41 -6.89
CA ALA A 55 -27.78 -13.55 -6.80
C ALA A 55 -28.07 -12.49 -5.72
N GLU A 56 -27.33 -12.59 -4.63
CA GLU A 56 -27.27 -11.54 -3.64
C GLU A 56 -26.71 -10.29 -4.35
N LYS A 57 -27.57 -9.26 -4.39
CA LYS A 57 -27.26 -7.96 -4.98
C LYS A 57 -25.99 -7.43 -4.29
N PRO A 58 -24.93 -7.05 -5.02
CA PRO A 58 -23.79 -6.40 -4.41
C PRO A 58 -24.28 -5.20 -3.58
N PRO A 59 -23.70 -4.93 -2.41
CA PRO A 59 -24.04 -3.72 -1.66
C PRO A 59 -23.87 -2.53 -2.60
N ALA A 60 -24.92 -1.73 -2.71
CA ALA A 60 -24.91 -0.51 -3.52
C ALA A 60 -23.71 0.31 -3.04
N ALA A 61 -22.83 0.67 -3.97
CA ALA A 61 -21.85 1.71 -3.72
C ALA A 61 -22.68 2.93 -3.28
N GLU A 62 -22.49 3.36 -2.04
CA GLU A 62 -23.03 4.62 -1.55
C GLU A 62 -22.45 5.70 -2.46
N GLU A 63 -23.30 6.36 -3.23
CA GLU A 63 -22.92 7.55 -3.98
C GLU A 63 -22.40 8.57 -2.96
N PRO A 64 -21.23 9.22 -3.22
CA PRO A 64 -20.71 10.24 -2.30
C PRO A 64 -21.77 11.31 -2.08
N ASP A 65 -22.05 11.61 -0.81
CA ASP A 65 -22.93 12.70 -0.41
C ASP A 65 -22.45 14.00 -1.09
N ALA A 66 -23.31 14.68 -1.80
CA ALA A 66 -23.02 15.82 -2.70
C ALA A 66 -22.39 17.04 -2.00
N SER A 67 -21.96 16.93 -0.75
CA SER A 67 -21.30 17.96 0.06
C SER A 67 -19.87 17.63 0.52
N GLU A 68 -19.33 16.47 0.15
CA GLU A 68 -17.95 16.09 0.52
C GLU A 68 -16.96 16.45 -0.60
N ASP A 69 -15.87 17.11 -0.24
CA ASP A 69 -14.78 17.38 -1.17
C ASP A 69 -14.17 16.06 -1.67
N VAL A 70 -14.08 15.90 -2.99
CA VAL A 70 -13.50 14.73 -3.64
C VAL A 70 -12.10 15.07 -4.13
N TYR A 71 -11.11 14.31 -3.68
CA TYR A 71 -9.71 14.50 -4.02
C TYR A 71 -9.23 13.42 -4.99
N ALA A 72 -8.30 13.78 -5.88
CA ALA A 72 -7.72 12.88 -6.86
C ALA A 72 -6.35 13.35 -7.33
N ASN A 73 -5.54 12.39 -7.82
CA ASN A 73 -4.33 12.61 -8.62
C ASN A 73 -4.14 11.42 -9.58
N ASP A 74 -2.93 11.20 -10.10
CA ASP A 74 -2.68 10.16 -11.09
C ASP A 74 -2.89 8.73 -10.56
N ILE A 75 -2.71 8.49 -9.26
CA ILE A 75 -2.83 7.16 -8.63
C ILE A 75 -3.93 7.06 -7.57
N PHE A 76 -4.61 8.16 -7.27
CA PHE A 76 -5.75 8.21 -6.35
C PHE A 76 -6.96 8.82 -7.04
N ARG A 77 -8.16 8.29 -6.78
CA ARG A 77 -9.42 8.85 -7.29
C ARG A 77 -10.56 8.64 -6.30
N ASN A 78 -11.57 9.52 -6.40
CA ASN A 78 -12.76 9.47 -5.55
C ASN A 78 -12.42 9.44 -4.05
N VAL A 79 -11.35 10.11 -3.64
CA VAL A 79 -10.94 10.13 -2.23
C VAL A 79 -11.77 11.15 -1.49
N THR A 80 -12.45 10.70 -0.46
CA THR A 80 -13.25 11.53 0.45
C THR A 80 -12.79 11.32 1.88
N VAL A 81 -12.94 12.36 2.71
CA VAL A 81 -12.61 12.30 4.14
C VAL A 81 -13.77 12.87 4.94
N LYS A 82 -14.29 12.06 5.86
CA LYS A 82 -15.39 12.42 6.73
C LYS A 82 -14.98 12.34 8.19
N LYS A 83 -15.30 13.36 8.98
CA LYS A 83 -15.14 13.31 10.42
C LYS A 83 -16.27 12.47 11.04
N THR A 84 -15.91 11.38 11.71
CA THR A 84 -16.87 10.43 12.30
C THR A 84 -16.92 10.51 13.82
N GLY A 85 -15.99 11.24 14.43
CA GLY A 85 -15.95 11.42 15.89
C GLY A 85 -14.91 12.46 16.31
N THR A 86 -14.74 12.62 17.61
CA THR A 86 -13.65 13.42 18.16
C THR A 86 -12.33 12.77 17.75
N ASP A 87 -11.47 13.50 17.05
CA ASP A 87 -10.16 13.01 16.60
C ASP A 87 -10.22 11.74 15.70
N THR A 88 -11.37 11.49 15.04
CA THR A 88 -11.57 10.29 14.22
C THR A 88 -12.10 10.67 12.85
N PHE A 89 -11.46 10.17 11.80
CA PHE A 89 -11.76 10.47 10.41
C PHE A 89 -11.85 9.16 9.61
N GLU A 90 -12.89 9.03 8.81
CA GLU A 90 -13.03 7.97 7.83
C GLU A 90 -12.52 8.47 6.48
N VAL A 91 -11.64 7.70 5.85
CA VAL A 91 -11.06 7.98 4.53
C VAL A 91 -11.49 6.87 3.60
N LYS A 92 -12.10 7.22 2.48
CA LYS A 92 -12.54 6.28 1.44
C LYS A 92 -12.02 6.72 0.08
N GLY A 93 -11.81 5.79 -0.83
CA GLY A 93 -11.38 6.09 -2.18
C GLY A 93 -10.91 4.89 -2.94
N GLN A 94 -10.27 5.16 -4.07
CA GLN A 94 -9.62 4.16 -4.89
C GLN A 94 -8.17 4.55 -5.14
N ALA A 95 -7.27 3.55 -5.18
CA ALA A 95 -5.88 3.75 -5.49
C ALA A 95 -5.35 2.71 -6.48
N GLN A 96 -4.40 3.13 -7.31
CA GLN A 96 -3.66 2.29 -8.24
C GLN A 96 -2.19 2.29 -7.82
N VAL A 97 -1.88 1.53 -6.77
CA VAL A 97 -0.56 1.50 -6.11
C VAL A 97 0.06 0.11 -6.17
N PHE A 98 1.37 0.05 -6.10
CA PHE A 98 2.09 -1.21 -6.11
C PHE A 98 1.68 -2.08 -4.91
N GLU A 99 1.45 -3.37 -5.15
CA GLU A 99 0.99 -4.36 -4.15
C GLU A 99 -0.27 -3.95 -3.36
N GLY A 100 -1.05 -2.99 -3.87
CA GLY A 100 -2.27 -2.55 -3.22
C GLY A 100 -2.05 -1.91 -1.85
N THR A 101 -0.89 -1.31 -1.60
CA THR A 101 -0.55 -0.71 -0.32
C THR A 101 -0.38 0.80 -0.45
N VAL A 102 -1.28 1.56 0.16
CA VAL A 102 -1.21 3.01 0.31
C VAL A 102 -0.55 3.34 1.63
N SER A 103 0.46 4.18 1.61
CA SER A 103 1.03 4.77 2.83
C SER A 103 0.35 6.09 3.16
N TYR A 104 0.25 6.41 4.43
CA TYR A 104 -0.27 7.70 4.86
C TYR A 104 0.49 8.29 6.04
N VAL A 105 0.45 9.60 6.14
CA VAL A 105 0.88 10.37 7.30
C VAL A 105 -0.15 11.46 7.57
N VAL A 106 -0.34 11.82 8.84
CA VAL A 106 -1.06 13.03 9.24
C VAL A 106 -0.11 13.95 9.95
N GLU A 107 -0.07 15.20 9.50
CA GLU A 107 0.78 16.23 10.05
C GLU A 107 0.00 17.52 10.34
N ASP A 108 0.56 18.38 11.19
CA ASP A 108 0.01 19.68 11.54
C ASP A 108 0.79 20.86 10.93
N GLY A 109 1.62 20.55 9.91
CA GLY A 109 2.51 21.50 9.25
C GLY A 109 3.88 21.65 9.92
N HIS A 110 4.07 21.08 11.11
CA HIS A 110 5.33 21.10 11.86
C HIS A 110 5.77 19.69 12.28
N ASN A 111 4.81 18.85 12.66
CA ASN A 111 5.07 17.54 13.21
C ASN A 111 4.23 16.48 12.51
N GLU A 112 4.82 15.32 12.26
CA GLU A 112 4.10 14.11 11.94
C GLU A 112 3.44 13.55 13.21
N LEU A 113 2.11 13.50 13.22
CA LEU A 113 1.33 13.10 14.39
C LEU A 113 1.00 11.63 14.38
N THR A 114 0.75 11.06 13.20
CA THR A 114 0.49 9.62 13.00
C THR A 114 0.82 9.22 11.57
N GLN A 115 1.20 7.95 11.40
CA GLN A 115 1.47 7.37 10.10
C GLN A 115 1.04 5.90 10.06
N GLY A 116 0.89 5.36 8.87
CA GLY A 116 0.53 3.96 8.69
C GLY A 116 0.36 3.56 7.24
N SER A 117 -0.26 2.41 7.03
CA SER A 117 -0.58 1.89 5.70
C SER A 117 -2.02 1.42 5.63
N ILE A 118 -2.58 1.46 4.43
CA ILE A 118 -3.93 1.07 4.08
C ILE A 118 -3.84 0.00 3.00
N GLN A 119 -4.52 -1.13 3.19
CA GLN A 119 -4.62 -2.16 2.16
C GLN A 119 -5.82 -1.88 1.27
N THR A 120 -5.60 -1.88 -0.05
CA THR A 120 -6.66 -1.76 -1.06
C THR A 120 -7.13 -3.13 -1.55
N SER A 121 -8.29 -3.19 -2.18
CA SER A 121 -8.87 -4.44 -2.71
C SER A 121 -8.12 -5.00 -3.92
N ALA A 122 -7.31 -4.19 -4.61
CA ALA A 122 -6.47 -4.57 -5.74
C ALA A 122 -5.22 -3.70 -5.79
N GLY A 123 -4.15 -4.17 -6.45
CA GLY A 123 -2.94 -3.41 -6.70
C GLY A 123 -2.78 -3.07 -8.19
N ALA A 124 -1.85 -2.14 -8.49
CA ALA A 124 -1.56 -1.75 -9.86
C ALA A 124 -1.28 -2.98 -10.75
N PRO A 125 -1.78 -3.01 -11.99
CA PRO A 125 -2.36 -1.89 -12.74
C PRO A 125 -3.87 -1.64 -12.49
N GLU A 126 -4.50 -2.38 -11.61
CA GLU A 126 -5.92 -2.23 -11.30
C GLU A 126 -6.16 -1.18 -10.22
N TRP A 127 -7.38 -0.61 -10.20
CA TRP A 127 -7.83 0.29 -9.16
C TRP A 127 -8.42 -0.52 -8.01
N GLY A 128 -7.83 -0.39 -6.83
CA GLY A 128 -8.33 -1.02 -5.61
C GLY A 128 -9.08 -0.03 -4.73
N ASP A 129 -10.24 -0.44 -4.24
CA ASP A 129 -11.02 0.33 -3.25
C ASP A 129 -10.36 0.25 -1.89
N PHE A 130 -10.45 1.32 -1.12
CA PHE A 130 -10.05 1.33 0.27
C PHE A 130 -11.01 2.12 1.15
N THR A 131 -11.10 1.69 2.40
CA THR A 131 -11.74 2.41 3.50
C THR A 131 -10.88 2.26 4.74
N HIS A 132 -10.55 3.37 5.39
CA HIS A 132 -9.70 3.37 6.55
C HIS A 132 -10.15 4.40 7.60
N THR A 133 -9.93 4.09 8.87
CA THR A 133 -10.23 5.02 9.97
C THR A 133 -8.92 5.54 10.55
N VAL A 134 -8.70 6.82 10.41
CA VAL A 134 -7.57 7.55 10.98
C VAL A 134 -7.99 8.14 12.32
N LYS A 135 -7.18 7.90 13.37
CA LYS A 135 -7.34 8.52 14.68
C LYS A 135 -6.15 9.43 14.94
N VAL A 136 -6.40 10.71 15.09
CA VAL A 136 -5.35 11.69 15.31
C VAL A 136 -5.87 12.86 16.13
N LYS A 137 -5.13 13.22 17.20
CA LYS A 137 -5.42 14.37 18.01
C LYS A 137 -4.54 15.55 17.58
N LYS A 138 -5.14 16.72 17.40
CA LYS A 138 -4.40 17.96 17.18
C LYS A 138 -3.44 18.23 18.34
N ALA A 139 -2.18 18.55 18.02
CA ALA A 139 -1.22 18.99 19.01
C ALA A 139 -1.45 20.47 19.40
N ASP A 140 -1.76 21.30 18.41
CA ASP A 140 -2.12 22.71 18.58
C ASP A 140 -3.51 22.98 17.99
N PRO A 141 -4.44 23.58 18.73
CA PRO A 141 -5.80 23.87 18.22
C PRO A 141 -5.81 24.86 17.05
N ASN A 142 -4.78 25.65 16.84
CA ASN A 142 -4.70 26.64 15.76
C ASN A 142 -4.09 26.11 14.46
N THR A 143 -3.65 24.84 14.42
CA THR A 143 -3.11 24.22 13.20
C THR A 143 -4.20 23.54 12.40
N THR A 144 -3.97 23.36 11.11
CA THR A 144 -4.79 22.50 10.24
C THR A 144 -4.12 21.14 10.11
N LEU A 145 -4.88 20.07 10.33
CA LEU A 145 -4.40 18.72 10.10
C LEU A 145 -4.43 18.41 8.60
N MET A 146 -3.34 17.89 8.10
CA MET A 146 -3.20 17.43 6.70
C MET A 146 -3.00 15.91 6.68
N LEU A 147 -3.87 15.20 5.98
CA LEU A 147 -3.66 13.81 5.62
C LEU A 147 -2.92 13.78 4.28
N ILE A 148 -1.80 13.08 4.23
CA ILE A 148 -1.02 12.87 3.03
C ILE A 148 -1.05 11.39 2.70
N LEU A 149 -1.67 11.03 1.57
CA LEU A 149 -1.66 9.68 1.01
C LEU A 149 -0.55 9.60 -0.04
N PHE A 150 0.19 8.52 -0.08
CA PHE A 150 1.28 8.34 -1.04
C PHE A 150 1.62 6.87 -1.29
N GLU A 151 2.32 6.62 -2.39
CA GLU A 151 2.99 5.36 -2.64
C GLU A 151 4.42 5.42 -2.12
N THR A 152 4.85 4.39 -1.39
CA THR A 152 6.25 4.25 -0.99
C THR A 152 7.04 3.57 -2.09
N SER A 153 8.11 4.20 -2.57
CA SER A 153 9.01 3.64 -3.56
C SER A 153 9.74 2.42 -3.01
N MET A 154 9.61 1.29 -3.68
CA MET A 154 10.33 0.06 -3.32
C MET A 154 11.84 0.14 -3.56
N LYS A 155 12.28 1.14 -4.31
CA LYS A 155 13.69 1.33 -4.64
C LYS A 155 14.49 1.98 -3.50
N ASP A 156 13.89 2.98 -2.85
CA ASP A 156 14.61 3.86 -1.93
C ASP A 156 13.76 4.34 -0.74
N GLY A 157 12.51 3.88 -0.63
CA GLY A 157 11.58 4.26 0.43
C GLY A 157 11.03 5.69 0.34
N SER A 158 11.29 6.41 -0.76
CA SER A 158 10.78 7.77 -0.92
C SER A 158 9.26 7.81 -1.12
N ARG A 159 8.65 8.91 -0.72
CA ARG A 159 7.23 9.19 -0.96
C ARG A 159 7.05 9.57 -2.44
N ARG A 160 6.04 9.00 -3.08
CA ARG A 160 5.72 9.26 -4.49
C ARG A 160 4.24 9.55 -4.62
N MET A 161 3.91 10.42 -5.59
CA MET A 161 2.51 10.72 -5.97
C MET A 161 1.66 11.13 -4.78
N GLU A 162 2.16 12.04 -3.95
CA GLU A 162 1.48 12.51 -2.76
C GLU A 162 0.14 13.19 -3.08
N LEU A 163 -0.91 12.83 -2.33
CA LEU A 163 -2.20 13.49 -2.33
C LEU A 163 -2.42 14.11 -0.95
N ILE A 164 -2.41 15.44 -0.90
CA ILE A 164 -2.53 16.20 0.35
C ILE A 164 -3.99 16.62 0.54
N ILE A 165 -4.56 16.26 1.66
CA ILE A 165 -5.99 16.45 1.97
C ILE A 165 -6.13 17.13 3.33
N PRO A 166 -6.72 18.33 3.42
CA PRO A 166 -7.03 18.94 4.71
C PRO A 166 -8.11 18.12 5.44
N LEU A 167 -7.88 17.81 6.71
CA LEU A 167 -8.88 17.10 7.50
C LEU A 167 -9.98 18.06 7.97
N PRO A 168 -11.27 17.68 7.85
CA PRO A 168 -12.38 18.54 8.23
C PRO A 168 -12.40 18.80 9.74
N GLU A 169 -12.65 20.04 10.15
CA GLU A 169 -12.72 20.41 11.56
C GLU A 169 -14.09 20.14 12.21
N LYS A 170 -15.15 20.06 11.38
CA LYS A 170 -16.55 19.86 11.81
C LYS A 170 -17.06 18.53 11.32
#